data_3bb6012295936fbf5dc27b98bb5088f3
#
_entry.id   3bb6012295936fbf5dc27b98bb5088f3
#
_cell.length_a   1.000
_cell.length_b   1.000
_cell.length_c   1.000
_cell.angle_alpha   90.00
_cell.angle_beta   90.00
_cell.angle_gamma   90.00
#
_symmetry.space_group_name_H-M   'P 1'
#
loop_
_entity.id
_entity.type
_entity.pdbx_description
1 polymer ?
#
loop_
_entity_poly.entity_id
_entity_poly.type
_entity_poly.pdbx_seq_one_letter_code
_entity_poly.pdbx_strand_id
1 'polypeptide(L)'
;MTSAPRPCEFERTCSALASPELIRLITEIDDNGTIPPRGLARTLPDLSPHQLRHAAAQAHTLGLVRTRRGLSLTESGTQLAEVYDEAARWARAHDYPGVTNTFVTRVRATLQLLGSADVSVRRQERNGELGLVVSLEAIESLTGPKNAVESWIARHGGADPTATEAFEGARQAA
;
A
#
# COMPACT_ATOMS: atom_id res chain seq x y z
N MET A 1 -25.23 -1.19 -3.72
CA MET A 1 -24.86 -2.22 -2.71
C MET A 1 -23.44 -2.66 -3.06
N THR A 2 -22.44 -2.08 -2.40
CA THR A 2 -21.02 -2.38 -2.65
C THR A 2 -20.71 -3.71 -1.97
N SER A 3 -20.45 -4.74 -2.75
CA SER A 3 -20.09 -6.07 -2.24
C SER A 3 -18.71 -5.99 -1.58
N ALA A 4 -18.54 -6.58 -0.40
CA ALA A 4 -17.24 -6.71 0.23
C ALA A 4 -16.27 -7.46 -0.69
N PRO A 5 -14.98 -7.04 -0.77
CA PRO A 5 -14.00 -7.72 -1.61
C PRO A 5 -13.83 -9.17 -1.19
N ARG A 6 -13.58 -10.04 -2.16
CA ARG A 6 -13.32 -11.45 -1.87
C ARG A 6 -12.01 -11.59 -1.07
N PRO A 7 -11.91 -12.55 -0.14
CA PRO A 7 -10.71 -12.71 0.69
C PRO A 7 -9.40 -12.72 -0.10
N CYS A 8 -9.30 -13.48 -1.17
CA CYS A 8 -8.11 -13.52 -2.04
C CYS A 8 -7.79 -12.18 -2.74
N GLU A 9 -8.79 -11.35 -3.00
CA GLU A 9 -8.60 -10.03 -3.61
C GLU A 9 -8.05 -9.04 -2.58
N PHE A 10 -8.59 -9.07 -1.38
CA PHE A 10 -8.14 -8.26 -0.26
C PHE A 10 -6.67 -8.55 0.08
N GLU A 11 -6.30 -9.84 0.24
CA GLU A 11 -4.94 -10.28 0.53
C GLU A 11 -3.94 -9.84 -0.56
N ARG A 12 -4.30 -10.04 -1.84
CA ARG A 12 -3.46 -9.60 -2.97
C ARG A 12 -3.29 -8.10 -3.01
N THR A 13 -4.36 -7.35 -2.74
CA THR A 13 -4.30 -5.89 -2.71
C THR A 13 -3.43 -5.42 -1.55
N CYS A 14 -3.60 -5.94 -0.34
CA CYS A 14 -2.73 -5.62 0.79
C CYS A 14 -1.26 -5.90 0.46
N SER A 15 -0.96 -7.03 -0.17
CA SER A 15 0.40 -7.39 -0.57
C SER A 15 0.97 -6.41 -1.61
N ALA A 16 0.19 -6.03 -2.61
CA ALA A 16 0.60 -5.07 -3.64
C ALA A 16 0.86 -3.67 -3.05
N LEU A 17 -0.01 -3.21 -2.15
CA LEU A 17 0.10 -1.91 -1.49
C LEU A 17 1.20 -1.87 -0.42
N ALA A 18 1.69 -3.01 0.07
CA ALA A 18 2.73 -3.11 1.08
C ALA A 18 4.17 -2.97 0.51
N SER A 19 4.33 -2.63 -0.77
CA SER A 19 5.66 -2.34 -1.36
C SER A 19 6.28 -1.12 -0.69
N PRO A 20 7.47 -1.23 -0.08
CA PRO A 20 8.10 -0.12 0.62
C PRO A 20 8.43 1.05 -0.32
N GLU A 21 8.79 0.76 -1.57
CA GLU A 21 9.08 1.76 -2.58
C GLU A 21 7.81 2.53 -3.00
N LEU A 22 6.69 1.82 -3.09
CA LEU A 22 5.38 2.43 -3.39
C LEU A 22 4.93 3.33 -2.24
N ILE A 23 4.99 2.84 -1.01
CA ILE A 23 4.66 3.61 0.20
C ILE A 23 5.50 4.89 0.23
N ARG A 24 6.82 4.77 0.03
CA ARG A 24 7.74 5.90 0.04
C ARG A 24 7.42 6.94 -1.04
N LEU A 25 7.09 6.46 -2.26
CA LEU A 25 6.75 7.32 -3.39
C LEU A 25 5.42 8.07 -3.16
N ILE A 26 4.37 7.36 -2.77
CA ILE A 26 3.04 7.96 -2.54
C ILE A 26 3.10 8.99 -1.42
N THR A 27 3.73 8.65 -0.29
CA THR A 27 3.89 9.57 0.85
C THR A 27 4.68 10.81 0.46
N GLU A 28 5.78 10.67 -0.30
CA GLU A 28 6.57 11.81 -0.75
C GLU A 28 5.77 12.78 -1.61
N ILE A 29 4.94 12.25 -2.53
CA ILE A 29 4.12 13.11 -3.38
C ILE A 29 2.98 13.75 -2.58
N ASP A 30 2.44 13.06 -1.60
CA ASP A 30 1.38 13.60 -0.72
C ASP A 30 1.91 14.76 0.13
N ASP A 31 3.06 14.58 0.77
CA ASP A 31 3.67 15.56 1.67
C ASP A 31 4.22 16.80 0.93
N ASN A 32 4.85 16.60 -0.23
CA ASN A 32 5.65 17.63 -0.91
C ASN A 32 5.06 18.06 -2.28
N GLY A 33 3.99 17.42 -2.71
CA GLY A 33 3.31 17.71 -3.98
C GLY A 33 4.00 17.10 -5.19
N THR A 34 3.71 17.65 -6.37
CA THR A 34 4.15 17.11 -7.65
C THR A 34 5.67 17.04 -7.79
N ILE A 35 6.20 15.87 -8.07
CA ILE A 35 7.63 15.67 -8.35
C ILE A 35 7.90 15.99 -9.84
N PRO A 36 8.85 16.92 -10.16
CA PRO A 36 9.20 17.22 -11.54
C PRO A 36 9.73 15.98 -12.28
N PRO A 37 9.59 15.88 -13.62
CA PRO A 37 9.93 14.68 -14.40
C PRO A 37 11.39 14.20 -14.23
N ARG A 38 12.31 15.13 -13.98
CA ARG A 38 13.74 14.82 -13.75
C ARG A 38 14.15 14.89 -12.27
N GLY A 39 13.17 15.10 -11.38
CA GLY A 39 13.41 15.31 -9.95
C GLY A 39 13.41 14.04 -9.12
N LEU A 40 12.82 12.95 -9.62
CA LEU A 40 12.48 11.78 -8.83
C LEU A 40 13.68 11.18 -8.05
N ALA A 41 14.81 10.97 -8.72
CA ALA A 41 16.01 10.44 -8.09
C ALA A 41 16.65 11.40 -7.06
N ARG A 42 16.43 12.71 -7.22
CA ARG A 42 16.91 13.71 -6.27
C ARG A 42 15.99 13.84 -5.06
N THR A 43 14.70 13.67 -5.27
CA THR A 43 13.68 13.76 -4.23
C THR A 43 13.69 12.53 -3.33
N LEU A 44 13.97 11.36 -3.91
CA LEU A 44 14.02 10.06 -3.22
C LEU A 44 15.42 9.42 -3.35
N PRO A 45 16.45 10.02 -2.72
CA PRO A 45 17.84 9.55 -2.86
C PRO A 45 18.10 8.22 -2.13
N ASP A 46 17.19 7.82 -1.24
CA ASP A 46 17.18 6.56 -0.52
C ASP A 46 16.78 5.35 -1.38
N LEU A 47 16.18 5.60 -2.57
CA LEU A 47 15.78 4.56 -3.51
C LEU A 47 16.73 4.50 -4.71
N SER A 48 17.11 3.28 -5.08
CA SER A 48 17.89 3.06 -6.31
C SER A 48 17.07 3.43 -7.56
N PRO A 49 17.72 3.74 -8.70
CA PRO A 49 17.02 4.02 -9.97
C PRO A 49 16.09 2.89 -10.43
N HIS A 50 16.41 1.64 -10.08
CA HIS A 50 15.56 0.48 -10.38
C HIS A 50 14.29 0.51 -9.52
N GLN A 51 14.43 0.71 -8.22
CA GLN A 51 13.31 0.81 -7.27
C GLN A 51 12.37 1.97 -7.64
N LEU A 52 12.93 3.13 -7.99
CA LEU A 52 12.15 4.29 -8.43
C LEU A 52 11.31 3.99 -9.68
N ARG A 53 11.92 3.35 -10.68
CA ARG A 53 11.19 2.94 -11.90
C ARG A 53 10.09 1.93 -11.59
N HIS A 54 10.39 0.95 -10.74
CA HIS A 54 9.43 -0.07 -10.34
C HIS A 54 8.26 0.55 -9.58
N ALA A 55 8.53 1.40 -8.57
CA ALA A 55 7.49 2.09 -7.81
C ALA A 55 6.62 2.98 -8.69
N ALA A 56 7.22 3.75 -9.61
CA ALA A 56 6.48 4.60 -10.54
C ALA A 56 5.62 3.78 -11.50
N ALA A 57 6.14 2.69 -12.05
CA ALA A 57 5.39 1.79 -12.91
C ALA A 57 4.22 1.14 -12.16
N GLN A 58 4.45 0.65 -10.96
CA GLN A 58 3.41 0.09 -10.09
C GLN A 58 2.32 1.13 -9.77
N ALA A 59 2.73 2.35 -9.38
CA ALA A 59 1.80 3.43 -9.10
C ALA A 59 0.94 3.81 -10.32
N HIS A 60 1.53 3.77 -11.53
CA HIS A 60 0.80 3.98 -12.78
C HIS A 60 -0.18 2.86 -13.08
N THR A 61 0.25 1.60 -12.97
CA THR A 61 -0.61 0.43 -13.20
C THR A 61 -1.82 0.43 -12.28
N LEU A 62 -1.63 0.85 -11.02
CA LEU A 62 -2.70 0.97 -10.04
C LEU A 62 -3.51 2.28 -10.17
N GLY A 63 -3.20 3.14 -11.15
CA GLY A 63 -3.91 4.40 -11.36
C GLY A 63 -3.73 5.44 -10.24
N LEU A 64 -2.67 5.31 -9.42
CA LEU A 64 -2.42 6.16 -8.26
C LEU A 64 -1.79 7.49 -8.63
N VAL A 65 -1.10 7.55 -9.76
CA VAL A 65 -0.35 8.72 -10.21
C VAL A 65 -0.64 9.08 -11.65
N ARG A 66 -0.41 10.34 -11.98
CA ARG A 66 -0.47 10.89 -13.35
C ARG A 66 0.79 11.69 -13.65
N THR A 67 1.17 11.77 -14.96
CA THR A 67 2.44 12.37 -15.42
C THR A 67 2.28 13.59 -16.34
N ARG A 68 1.21 14.36 -16.23
CA ARG A 68 0.97 15.49 -17.17
C ARG A 68 2.01 16.60 -17.11
N ARG A 69 2.42 17.03 -15.91
CA ARG A 69 3.40 18.12 -15.66
C ARG A 69 4.45 17.72 -14.62
N GLY A 70 4.59 16.44 -14.38
CA GLY A 70 5.34 15.82 -13.32
C GLY A 70 4.54 14.67 -12.72
N LEU A 71 5.12 13.93 -11.80
CA LEU A 71 4.46 12.85 -11.10
C LEU A 71 3.62 13.42 -9.97
N SER A 72 2.32 13.31 -10.07
CA SER A 72 1.34 13.79 -9.06
C SER A 72 0.32 12.71 -8.75
N LEU A 73 -0.26 12.74 -7.54
CA LEU A 73 -1.31 11.81 -7.17
C LEU A 73 -2.59 12.04 -8.00
N THR A 74 -3.31 10.96 -8.21
CA THR A 74 -4.72 10.96 -8.59
C THR A 74 -5.58 11.00 -7.31
N GLU A 75 -6.89 11.08 -7.45
CA GLU A 75 -7.80 10.96 -6.31
C GLU A 75 -7.61 9.60 -5.59
N SER A 76 -7.44 8.51 -6.37
CA SER A 76 -7.14 7.18 -5.83
C SER A 76 -5.82 7.16 -5.06
N GLY A 77 -4.79 7.86 -5.56
CA GLY A 77 -3.50 7.99 -4.91
C GLY A 77 -3.56 8.77 -3.60
N THR A 78 -4.30 9.88 -3.57
CA THR A 78 -4.51 10.67 -2.34
C THR A 78 -5.28 9.86 -1.28
N GLN A 79 -6.32 9.14 -1.68
CA GLN A 79 -7.04 8.27 -0.76
C GLN A 79 -6.20 7.08 -0.27
N LEU A 80 -5.24 6.61 -1.08
CA LEU A 80 -4.28 5.61 -0.61
C LEU A 80 -3.30 6.19 0.43
N ALA A 81 -2.88 7.44 0.28
CA ALA A 81 -2.07 8.11 1.31
C ALA A 81 -2.81 8.15 2.66
N GLU A 82 -4.11 8.44 2.66
CA GLU A 82 -4.96 8.39 3.87
C GLU A 82 -5.01 6.97 4.49
N VAL A 83 -5.05 5.92 3.65
CA VAL A 83 -4.98 4.52 4.12
C VAL A 83 -3.63 4.24 4.80
N TYR A 84 -2.53 4.75 4.22
CA TYR A 84 -1.20 4.61 4.82
C TYR A 84 -1.09 5.33 6.15
N ASP A 85 -1.67 6.51 6.27
CA ASP A 85 -1.70 7.28 7.52
C ASP A 85 -2.49 6.54 8.60
N GLU A 86 -3.63 5.97 8.25
CA GLU A 86 -4.44 5.19 9.20
C GLU A 86 -3.68 3.94 9.68
N ALA A 87 -3.02 3.22 8.75
CA ALA A 87 -2.19 2.07 9.08
C ALA A 87 -1.02 2.45 10.01
N ALA A 88 -0.35 3.57 9.73
CA ALA A 88 0.75 4.06 10.55
C ALA A 88 0.29 4.56 11.92
N ARG A 89 -0.89 5.18 12.00
CA ARG A 89 -1.51 5.64 13.25
C ARG A 89 -1.82 4.48 14.16
N TRP A 90 -2.47 3.44 13.60
CA TRP A 90 -2.73 2.20 14.33
C TRP A 90 -1.43 1.57 14.83
N ALA A 91 -0.45 1.42 13.96
CA ALA A 91 0.85 0.83 14.29
C ALA A 91 1.58 1.58 15.41
N ARG A 92 1.48 2.92 15.44
CA ARG A 92 2.05 3.75 16.53
C ARG A 92 1.31 3.53 17.84
N ALA A 93 -0.01 3.46 17.82
CA ALA A 93 -0.83 3.27 19.01
C ALA A 93 -0.56 1.92 19.70
N HIS A 94 -0.09 0.92 18.93
CA HIS A 94 0.15 -0.44 19.42
C HIS A 94 1.63 -0.85 19.41
N ASP A 95 2.55 0.11 19.24
CA ASP A 95 4.01 -0.13 19.15
C ASP A 95 4.38 -1.22 18.13
N TYR A 96 3.62 -1.31 17.04
CA TYR A 96 3.78 -2.35 16.03
C TYR A 96 4.58 -1.86 14.81
N PRO A 97 5.46 -2.67 14.23
CA PRO A 97 5.98 -3.97 14.66
C PRO A 97 7.04 -3.88 15.77
N GLY A 98 7.24 -2.74 16.37
CA GLY A 98 8.16 -2.44 17.46
C GLY A 98 8.25 -0.93 17.71
N VAL A 99 8.87 -0.51 18.81
CA VAL A 99 8.87 0.88 19.29
C VAL A 99 9.59 1.83 18.32
N THR A 100 10.73 1.41 17.78
CA THR A 100 11.58 2.25 16.91
C THR A 100 11.48 1.84 15.44
N ASN A 101 10.38 2.23 14.80
CA ASN A 101 10.17 1.91 13.38
C ASN A 101 9.83 3.14 12.55
N THR A 102 10.28 3.13 11.28
CA THR A 102 9.95 4.18 10.31
C THR A 102 8.48 4.11 9.91
N PHE A 103 7.96 5.19 9.34
CA PHE A 103 6.62 5.24 8.76
C PHE A 103 6.40 4.08 7.77
N VAL A 104 7.30 3.91 6.82
CA VAL A 104 7.24 2.85 5.80
C VAL A 104 7.17 1.46 6.43
N THR A 105 8.00 1.19 7.44
CA THR A 105 8.00 -0.10 8.14
C THR A 105 6.66 -0.37 8.84
N ARG A 106 6.09 0.64 9.49
CA ARG A 106 4.80 0.54 10.18
C ARG A 106 3.66 0.27 9.21
N VAL A 107 3.55 1.04 8.14
CA VAL A 107 2.52 0.85 7.11
C VAL A 107 2.63 -0.54 6.49
N ARG A 108 3.83 -0.91 6.04
CA ARG A 108 4.09 -2.23 5.45
C ARG A 108 3.68 -3.36 6.38
N ALA A 109 4.12 -3.33 7.63
CA ALA A 109 3.83 -4.37 8.60
C ALA A 109 2.33 -4.48 8.88
N THR A 110 1.61 -3.36 8.99
CA THR A 110 0.16 -3.35 9.19
C THR A 110 -0.58 -3.93 7.99
N LEU A 111 -0.21 -3.54 6.76
CA LEU A 111 -0.82 -4.10 5.56
C LEU A 111 -0.53 -5.60 5.40
N GLN A 112 0.69 -6.05 5.71
CA GLN A 112 1.03 -7.47 5.72
C GLN A 112 0.24 -8.25 6.77
N LEU A 113 0.03 -7.66 7.95
CA LEU A 113 -0.80 -8.25 8.99
C LEU A 113 -2.25 -8.39 8.53
N LEU A 114 -2.82 -7.35 7.90
CA LEU A 114 -4.18 -7.37 7.34
C LEU A 114 -4.34 -8.40 6.20
N GLY A 115 -3.34 -8.53 5.34
CA GLY A 115 -3.32 -9.47 4.22
C GLY A 115 -2.97 -10.90 4.61
N SER A 116 -2.54 -11.16 5.85
CA SER A 116 -2.33 -12.53 6.30
C SER A 116 -3.64 -13.13 6.81
N ALA A 117 -4.09 -14.24 6.22
CA ALA A 117 -5.26 -15.00 6.68
C ALA A 117 -5.13 -15.48 8.15
N ASP A 118 -3.93 -15.40 8.69
CA ASP A 118 -3.52 -15.85 10.02
C ASP A 118 -3.86 -14.90 11.19
N VAL A 119 -4.48 -13.76 10.93
CA VAL A 119 -4.97 -12.90 12.03
C VAL A 119 -5.95 -13.69 12.91
N SER A 120 -6.66 -14.66 12.33
CA SER A 120 -7.54 -15.58 13.06
C SER A 120 -6.80 -16.71 13.78
N VAL A 121 -5.62 -17.14 13.29
CA VAL A 121 -4.86 -18.29 13.80
C VAL A 121 -3.92 -17.87 14.93
N ARG A 122 -3.36 -16.67 14.91
CA ARG A 122 -2.51 -16.16 16.01
C ARG A 122 -3.25 -15.94 17.34
N ARG A 123 -4.57 -16.06 17.32
CA ARG A 123 -5.41 -16.12 18.53
C ARG A 123 -5.16 -17.39 19.36
N GLN A 124 -4.57 -18.42 18.79
CA GLN A 124 -4.51 -19.76 19.39
C GLN A 124 -3.11 -20.22 19.85
N GLU A 125 -2.02 -19.63 19.43
CA GLU A 125 -0.69 -20.11 19.81
C GLU A 125 -0.03 -19.24 20.88
N ARG A 126 -0.48 -19.46 22.11
CA ARG A 126 0.20 -19.01 23.33
C ARG A 126 1.12 -20.12 23.81
N ASN A 127 2.22 -20.39 23.10
CA ASN A 127 3.34 -21.16 23.60
C ASN A 127 4.65 -20.77 22.89
N GLY A 128 5.42 -19.89 23.52
CA GLY A 128 6.86 -20.05 23.70
C GLY A 128 7.76 -19.93 22.48
N GLU A 129 7.57 -18.94 21.53
CA GLU A 129 8.65 -18.50 20.65
C GLU A 129 8.51 -17.02 20.37
N LEU A 130 9.65 -16.29 20.24
CA LEU A 130 9.78 -14.86 20.02
C LEU A 130 9.17 -14.43 18.66
N GLY A 131 7.87 -14.56 18.51
CA GLY A 131 7.09 -13.94 17.46
C GLY A 131 6.56 -12.59 17.96
N LEU A 132 6.56 -11.57 17.14
CA LEU A 132 5.94 -10.27 17.40
C LEU A 132 4.51 -10.48 17.93
N VAL A 133 4.35 -10.35 19.25
CA VAL A 133 3.07 -10.59 19.93
C VAL A 133 2.21 -9.35 19.71
N VAL A 134 1.33 -9.41 18.74
CA VAL A 134 0.24 -8.43 18.63
C VAL A 134 -0.77 -8.75 19.73
N SER A 135 -1.06 -7.80 20.61
CA SER A 135 -2.04 -8.00 21.69
C SER A 135 -3.44 -8.24 21.11
N LEU A 136 -4.30 -8.93 21.88
CA LEU A 136 -5.69 -9.17 21.47
C LEU A 136 -6.42 -7.84 21.18
N GLU A 137 -6.20 -6.84 22.02
CA GLU A 137 -6.75 -5.49 21.86
C GLU A 137 -6.29 -4.82 20.56
N ALA A 138 -5.02 -4.97 20.19
CA ALA A 138 -4.50 -4.47 18.93
C ALA A 138 -5.16 -5.17 17.73
N ILE A 139 -5.40 -6.48 17.80
CA ILE A 139 -6.10 -7.22 16.74
C ILE A 139 -7.56 -6.75 16.60
N GLU A 140 -8.25 -6.51 17.69
CA GLU A 140 -9.63 -6.00 17.67
C GLU A 140 -9.69 -4.58 17.09
N SER A 141 -8.69 -3.75 17.37
CA SER A 141 -8.58 -2.39 16.85
C SER A 141 -8.13 -2.29 15.37
N LEU A 142 -7.67 -3.40 14.75
CA LEU A 142 -7.34 -3.45 13.31
C LEU A 142 -8.53 -3.15 12.38
N THR A 143 -9.73 -3.09 12.94
CA THR A 143 -10.95 -2.75 12.19
C THR A 143 -10.83 -1.40 11.46
N GLY A 144 -10.17 -0.40 12.05
CA GLY A 144 -9.93 0.90 11.43
C GLY A 144 -9.13 0.79 10.12
N PRO A 145 -7.88 0.34 10.16
CA PRO A 145 -7.06 0.13 8.96
C PRO A 145 -7.70 -0.83 7.95
N LYS A 146 -8.38 -1.89 8.41
CA LYS A 146 -9.10 -2.82 7.54
C LYS A 146 -10.20 -2.12 6.75
N ASN A 147 -11.07 -1.37 7.42
CA ASN A 147 -12.15 -0.63 6.79
C ASN A 147 -11.62 0.43 5.80
N ALA A 148 -10.48 1.06 6.09
CA ALA A 148 -9.85 2.01 5.19
C ALA A 148 -9.41 1.33 3.88
N VAL A 149 -8.74 0.17 3.96
CA VAL A 149 -8.36 -0.63 2.79
C VAL A 149 -9.58 -1.13 2.02
N GLU A 150 -10.58 -1.69 2.70
CA GLU A 150 -11.82 -2.18 2.07
C GLU A 150 -12.57 -1.05 1.35
N SER A 151 -12.67 0.13 1.97
CA SER A 151 -13.30 1.29 1.37
C SER A 151 -12.53 1.81 0.16
N TRP A 152 -11.22 1.74 0.19
CA TRP A 152 -10.37 2.09 -0.95
C TRP A 152 -10.55 1.08 -2.10
N ILE A 153 -10.53 -0.22 -1.84
CA ILE A 153 -10.80 -1.27 -2.83
C ILE A 153 -12.19 -1.09 -3.46
N ALA A 154 -13.20 -0.86 -2.65
CA ALA A 154 -14.56 -0.68 -3.12
C ALA A 154 -14.73 0.50 -4.09
N ARG A 155 -13.92 1.56 -3.93
CA ARG A 155 -13.93 2.73 -4.81
C ARG A 155 -13.07 2.57 -6.06
N HIS A 156 -11.97 1.81 -5.97
CA HIS A 156 -10.92 1.79 -7.00
C HIS A 156 -10.57 0.38 -7.50
N GLY A 157 -11.03 -0.69 -6.84
CA GLY A 157 -10.74 -2.09 -7.18
C GLY A 157 -11.39 -2.61 -8.47
N GLY A 158 -12.15 -1.77 -9.17
CA GLY A 158 -12.76 -2.12 -10.46
C GLY A 158 -11.86 -1.90 -11.69
N ALA A 159 -10.62 -1.50 -11.53
CA ALA A 159 -9.65 -1.47 -12.61
C ALA A 159 -9.10 -2.89 -12.84
N ASP A 160 -9.76 -3.63 -13.72
CA ASP A 160 -9.36 -4.97 -14.15
C ASP A 160 -7.94 -4.90 -14.77
N PRO A 161 -6.92 -5.58 -14.20
CA PRO A 161 -5.56 -5.56 -14.75
C PRO A 161 -5.47 -6.23 -16.15
N THR A 162 -6.54 -6.85 -16.63
CA THR A 162 -6.59 -7.47 -17.95
C THR A 162 -6.76 -6.48 -19.11
N ALA A 163 -7.04 -5.19 -18.83
CA ALA A 163 -7.14 -4.17 -19.88
C ALA A 163 -5.78 -3.75 -20.45
N THR A 164 -4.65 -4.15 -19.85
CA THR A 164 -3.30 -3.73 -20.28
C THR A 164 -2.72 -4.63 -21.37
N GLU A 165 -3.19 -5.87 -21.53
CA GLU A 165 -2.70 -6.77 -22.60
C GLU A 165 -3.17 -6.37 -24.01
N ALA A 166 -4.24 -5.59 -24.14
CA ALA A 166 -4.75 -5.15 -25.44
C ALA A 166 -3.89 -4.05 -26.11
N PHE A 167 -3.04 -3.35 -25.37
CA PHE A 167 -2.26 -2.22 -25.91
C PHE A 167 -0.84 -2.61 -26.37
N GLU A 168 -0.31 -3.74 -25.93
CA GLU A 168 1.02 -4.23 -26.34
C GLU A 168 1.00 -4.95 -27.69
N GLY A 169 -0.12 -5.54 -28.06
CA GLY A 169 -0.30 -6.21 -29.36
C GLY A 169 -0.34 -5.28 -30.59
N ALA A 170 -0.61 -4.01 -30.41
CA ALA A 170 -0.71 -3.04 -31.51
C ALA A 170 0.64 -2.41 -31.93
N ARG A 171 1.72 -2.63 -31.18
CA ARG A 171 3.06 -2.07 -31.49
C ARG A 171 3.98 -3.03 -32.25
N GLN A 172 3.58 -4.27 -32.47
CA GLN A 172 4.36 -5.27 -33.22
C GLN A 172 3.87 -5.48 -34.66
N ALA A 173 2.91 -4.70 -35.13
CA ALA A 173 2.34 -4.83 -36.49
C ALA A 173 2.49 -3.55 -37.34
N ALA A 174 3.58 -2.79 -37.18
CA ALA A 174 3.93 -1.68 -38.08
C ALA A 174 5.43 -1.61 -38.33
#